data_e6ea836df721e5812cd5a3f144881cfe
#
_entry.id   e6ea836df721e5812cd5a3f144881cfe
#
_cell.length_a   1.000
_cell.length_b   1.000
_cell.length_c   1.000
_cell.angle_alpha   90.00
_cell.angle_beta   90.00
_cell.angle_gamma   90.00
#
_symmetry.space_group_name_H-M   'P 1'
#
loop_
_entity.id
_entity.type
_entity.pdbx_description
1 polymer ?
#
loop_
_entity_poly.entity_id
_entity_poly.type
_entity_poly.pdbx_seq_one_letter_code
_entity_poly.pdbx_strand_id
1 'polypeptide(L)'
;MVNGAIVDELGLGITRNEYISSIKNNIVYIKGNRVIVRNFTPADAEELTDYYIKNKEHLREFEPARDSSFYEATVQRKILIESYKQLMVGTGMDLGIYLNYKLIGKIKVSSIVHGVFKSAIIGYSIDKEHQGRGYMKEAVLLVEKYCKQYLDLHRLEASVLVDNNKSK
;
A
#
# COMPACT_ATOMS: atom_id res chain seq x y z
N MET A 1 19.97 1.81 26.66
CA MET A 1 19.09 2.67 25.80
C MET A 1 19.50 2.38 24.38
N VAL A 2 18.77 1.52 23.74
CA VAL A 2 18.96 1.27 22.31
C VAL A 2 18.51 2.52 21.59
N ASN A 3 19.42 3.20 20.93
CA ASN A 3 19.15 4.36 20.08
C ASN A 3 18.03 4.00 19.11
N GLY A 4 16.81 4.23 19.50
CA GLY A 4 15.57 4.34 18.76
C GLY A 4 15.51 3.78 17.35
N ALA A 5 16.12 2.63 17.10
CA ALA A 5 15.96 1.94 15.85
C ALA A 5 14.57 1.32 15.83
N ILE A 6 13.64 1.97 15.16
CA ILE A 6 12.31 1.44 14.84
C ILE A 6 12.42 0.18 13.99
N VAL A 7 13.59 0.00 13.40
CA VAL A 7 14.01 -1.09 12.54
C VAL A 7 13.73 -2.45 13.10
N ASP A 8 14.06 -2.68 14.37
CA ASP A 8 14.02 -4.02 14.95
C ASP A 8 12.59 -4.49 15.17
N GLU A 9 11.65 -3.56 15.34
CA GLU A 9 10.23 -3.90 15.52
C GLU A 9 9.44 -4.05 14.21
N LEU A 10 9.81 -3.28 13.17
CA LEU A 10 9.12 -3.31 11.88
C LEU A 10 9.97 -3.84 10.73
N GLY A 11 11.27 -4.04 10.94
CA GLY A 11 12.19 -4.38 9.87
C GLY A 11 12.37 -3.24 8.85
N LEU A 12 12.22 -1.98 9.27
CA LEU A 12 12.27 -0.83 8.38
C LEU A 12 13.70 -0.47 7.95
N GLY A 13 14.74 -0.98 8.63
CA GLY A 13 16.14 -0.65 8.30
C GLY A 13 16.50 0.83 8.48
N ILE A 14 15.71 1.61 9.22
CA ILE A 14 15.92 3.04 9.47
C ILE A 14 15.87 3.37 10.97
N THR A 15 16.61 4.40 11.38
CA THR A 15 16.55 4.90 12.75
C THR A 15 15.27 5.68 13.02
N ARG A 16 14.94 5.92 14.29
CA ARG A 16 13.79 6.74 14.67
C ARG A 16 13.87 8.16 14.06
N ASN A 17 15.07 8.74 13.98
CA ASN A 17 15.25 10.08 13.41
C ASN A 17 15.04 10.07 11.89
N GLU A 18 15.53 9.04 11.19
CA GLU A 18 15.28 8.85 9.77
C GLU A 18 13.79 8.59 9.51
N TYR A 19 13.13 7.82 10.39
CA TYR A 19 11.69 7.61 10.32
C TYR A 19 10.91 8.92 10.53
N ILE A 20 11.24 9.72 11.56
CA ILE A 20 10.62 11.03 11.78
C ILE A 20 10.90 11.96 10.60
N SER A 21 12.09 11.91 10.02
CA SER A 21 12.41 12.64 8.80
C SER A 21 11.64 12.12 7.60
N SER A 22 11.42 10.80 7.50
CA SER A 22 10.62 10.19 6.43
C SER A 22 9.14 10.55 6.55
N ILE A 23 8.59 10.61 7.77
CA ILE A 23 7.23 11.15 8.00
C ILE A 23 7.17 12.62 7.58
N LYS A 24 8.15 13.43 7.94
CA LYS A 24 8.23 14.83 7.48
C LYS A 24 8.35 14.94 5.96
N ASN A 25 8.96 13.93 5.32
CA ASN A 25 9.08 13.81 3.86
C ASN A 25 7.95 12.96 3.24
N ASN A 26 6.99 12.49 4.08
CA ASN A 26 5.88 11.64 3.68
C ASN A 26 6.30 10.42 2.84
N ILE A 27 7.34 9.73 3.32
CA ILE A 27 7.80 8.47 2.73
C ILE A 27 7.39 7.34 3.65
N VAL A 28 6.62 6.40 3.11
CA VAL A 28 6.32 5.11 3.74
C VAL A 28 7.20 4.06 3.06
N TYR A 29 8.05 3.41 3.84
CA TYR A 29 8.91 2.34 3.36
C TYR A 29 9.00 1.25 4.43
N ILE A 30 8.49 0.07 4.12
CA ILE A 30 8.41 -1.05 5.06
C ILE A 30 9.09 -2.26 4.42
N LYS A 31 10.15 -2.75 5.02
CA LYS A 31 10.86 -3.93 4.57
C LYS A 31 10.35 -5.16 5.32
N GLY A 32 9.81 -6.12 4.58
CA GLY A 32 9.43 -7.45 5.09
C GLY A 32 10.55 -8.48 4.87
N ASN A 33 10.21 -9.73 5.09
CA ASN A 33 11.15 -10.85 4.85
C ASN A 33 11.38 -11.09 3.35
N ARG A 34 10.32 -11.00 2.55
CA ARG A 34 10.34 -11.30 1.12
C ARG A 34 9.93 -10.10 0.27
N VAL A 35 9.06 -9.23 0.80
CA VAL A 35 8.51 -8.09 0.07
C VAL A 35 8.92 -6.77 0.71
N ILE A 36 8.95 -5.73 -0.11
CA ILE A 36 9.04 -4.34 0.33
C ILE A 36 7.69 -3.69 0.03
N VAL A 37 7.16 -2.94 0.99
CA VAL A 37 5.97 -2.12 0.80
C VAL A 37 6.36 -0.65 0.92
N ARG A 38 6.10 0.14 -0.13
CA ARG A 38 6.38 1.58 -0.11
C ARG A 38 5.26 2.39 -0.76
N ASN A 39 5.12 3.64 -0.40
CA ASN A 39 4.18 4.51 -1.09
C ASN A 39 4.58 4.70 -2.55
N PHE A 40 3.58 4.84 -3.40
CA PHE A 40 3.78 5.31 -4.75
C PHE A 40 4.11 6.80 -4.77
N THR A 41 4.84 7.18 -5.79
CA THR A 41 5.10 8.56 -6.19
C THR A 41 4.58 8.79 -7.61
N PRO A 42 4.42 10.02 -8.09
CA PRO A 42 4.04 10.27 -9.48
C PRO A 42 5.00 9.68 -10.52
N ALA A 43 6.24 9.37 -10.13
CA ALA A 43 7.23 8.73 -11.01
C ALA A 43 6.91 7.24 -11.28
N ASP A 44 6.11 6.61 -10.41
CA ASP A 44 5.74 5.19 -10.55
C ASP A 44 4.57 4.96 -11.53
N ALA A 45 4.10 6.01 -12.22
CA ALA A 45 2.90 5.95 -13.05
C ALA A 45 2.99 4.93 -14.19
N GLU A 46 4.13 4.84 -14.86
CA GLU A 46 4.36 3.88 -15.94
C GLU A 46 4.33 2.44 -15.39
N GLU A 47 5.06 2.15 -14.32
CA GLU A 47 5.10 0.81 -13.71
C GLU A 47 3.72 0.38 -13.20
N LEU A 48 2.97 1.30 -12.58
CA LEU A 48 1.61 1.04 -12.14
C LEU A 48 0.65 0.80 -13.31
N THR A 49 0.81 1.52 -14.41
CA THR A 49 0.04 1.32 -15.64
C THR A 49 0.30 -0.07 -16.21
N ASP A 50 1.56 -0.49 -16.32
CA ASP A 50 1.94 -1.82 -16.78
C ASP A 50 1.35 -2.92 -15.89
N TYR A 51 1.38 -2.73 -14.57
CA TYR A 51 0.73 -3.63 -13.62
C TYR A 51 -0.76 -3.78 -13.91
N TYR A 52 -1.49 -2.68 -14.13
CA TYR A 52 -2.92 -2.72 -14.43
C TYR A 52 -3.23 -3.34 -15.79
N ILE A 53 -2.44 -3.03 -16.81
CA ILE A 53 -2.59 -3.62 -18.15
C ILE A 53 -2.39 -5.13 -18.09
N LYS A 54 -1.30 -5.59 -17.45
CA LYS A 54 -0.98 -7.01 -17.29
C LYS A 54 -2.08 -7.77 -16.56
N ASN A 55 -2.68 -7.17 -15.55
CA ASN A 55 -3.64 -7.83 -14.67
C ASN A 55 -5.11 -7.48 -15.00
N LYS A 56 -5.39 -6.78 -16.09
CA LYS A 56 -6.70 -6.24 -16.44
C LYS A 56 -7.83 -7.28 -16.32
N GLU A 57 -7.67 -8.42 -16.98
CA GLU A 57 -8.69 -9.47 -16.97
C GLU A 57 -8.84 -10.11 -15.60
N HIS A 58 -7.73 -10.28 -14.88
CA HIS A 58 -7.76 -10.85 -13.55
C HIS A 58 -8.43 -9.92 -12.53
N LEU A 59 -8.12 -8.62 -12.57
CA LEU A 59 -8.66 -7.64 -11.62
C LEU A 59 -10.11 -7.26 -11.92
N ARG A 60 -10.58 -7.44 -13.16
CA ARG A 60 -11.93 -7.13 -13.58
C ARG A 60 -13.01 -7.80 -12.74
N GLU A 61 -12.73 -8.98 -12.21
CA GLU A 61 -13.67 -9.71 -11.36
C GLU A 61 -13.84 -9.08 -9.97
N PHE A 62 -12.85 -8.29 -9.52
CA PHE A 62 -12.76 -7.81 -8.15
C PHE A 62 -12.76 -6.27 -8.01
N GLU A 63 -12.55 -5.56 -9.11
CA GLU A 63 -12.50 -4.10 -9.14
C GLU A 63 -13.67 -3.55 -9.98
N PRO A 64 -14.13 -2.31 -9.70
CA PRO A 64 -15.10 -1.63 -10.54
C PRO A 64 -14.62 -1.55 -11.99
N ALA A 65 -15.57 -1.58 -12.93
CA ALA A 65 -15.27 -1.37 -14.34
C ALA A 65 -14.53 -0.05 -14.56
N ARG A 66 -13.46 -0.10 -15.33
CA ARG A 66 -12.63 1.06 -15.68
C ARG A 66 -12.78 1.37 -17.16
N ASP A 67 -12.82 2.66 -17.50
CA ASP A 67 -12.74 3.07 -18.89
C ASP A 67 -11.32 2.89 -19.45
N SER A 68 -11.16 3.03 -20.76
CA SER A 68 -9.87 2.81 -21.42
C SER A 68 -8.80 3.80 -20.96
N SER A 69 -9.17 5.02 -20.60
CA SER A 69 -8.23 6.06 -20.18
C SER A 69 -7.56 5.73 -18.84
N PHE A 70 -8.20 4.91 -18.00
CA PHE A 70 -7.59 4.44 -16.75
C PHE A 70 -6.24 3.75 -16.96
N TYR A 71 -6.06 3.12 -18.12
CA TYR A 71 -4.83 2.39 -18.47
C TYR A 71 -3.80 3.28 -19.20
N GLU A 72 -3.90 4.59 -19.08
CA GLU A 72 -2.92 5.55 -19.57
C GLU A 72 -2.02 6.03 -18.43
N ALA A 73 -0.71 6.07 -18.66
CA ALA A 73 0.26 6.52 -17.65
C ALA A 73 0.01 7.97 -17.21
N THR A 74 -0.49 8.81 -18.12
CA THR A 74 -0.86 10.20 -17.81
C THR A 74 -2.01 10.30 -16.82
N VAL A 75 -2.98 9.39 -16.90
CA VAL A 75 -4.12 9.30 -15.95
C VAL A 75 -3.64 8.72 -14.63
N GLN A 76 -2.85 7.64 -14.67
CA GLN A 76 -2.27 7.07 -13.44
C GLN A 76 -1.40 8.09 -12.70
N ARG A 77 -0.63 8.92 -13.41
CA ARG A 77 0.17 10.00 -12.81
C ARG A 77 -0.70 11.00 -12.06
N LYS A 78 -1.84 11.42 -12.64
CA LYS A 78 -2.79 12.32 -11.96
C LYS A 78 -3.38 11.67 -10.70
N ILE A 79 -3.75 10.40 -10.77
CA ILE A 79 -4.25 9.63 -9.63
C ILE A 79 -3.18 9.56 -8.52
N LEU A 80 -1.92 9.28 -8.88
CA LEU A 80 -0.82 9.21 -7.92
C LEU A 80 -0.49 10.57 -7.30
N ILE A 81 -0.60 11.68 -8.04
CA ILE A 81 -0.46 13.03 -7.49
C ILE A 81 -1.54 13.28 -6.41
N GLU A 82 -2.78 12.90 -6.67
CA GLU A 82 -3.86 13.07 -5.70
C GLU A 82 -3.69 12.16 -4.49
N SER A 83 -3.30 10.90 -4.72
CA SER A 83 -2.96 9.97 -3.63
C SER A 83 -1.81 10.48 -2.77
N TYR A 84 -0.78 11.07 -3.38
CA TYR A 84 0.33 11.66 -2.65
C TYR A 84 -0.11 12.85 -1.77
N LYS A 85 -1.06 13.67 -2.23
CA LYS A 85 -1.66 14.71 -1.39
C LYS A 85 -2.42 14.13 -0.20
N GLN A 86 -3.15 13.01 -0.40
CA GLN A 86 -3.83 12.33 0.71
C GLN A 86 -2.83 11.81 1.75
N LEU A 87 -1.67 11.30 1.30
CA LEU A 87 -0.59 10.90 2.19
C LEU A 87 -0.05 12.10 2.98
N MET A 88 0.15 13.24 2.29
CA MET A 88 0.64 14.49 2.92
C MET A 88 -0.26 15.00 4.05
N VAL A 89 -1.57 14.89 3.88
CA VAL A 89 -2.56 15.33 4.89
C VAL A 89 -2.99 14.21 5.84
N GLY A 90 -2.45 12.99 5.68
CA GLY A 90 -2.71 11.86 6.59
C GLY A 90 -4.10 11.24 6.45
N THR A 91 -4.78 11.41 5.31
CA THR A 91 -6.14 10.86 5.09
C THR A 91 -6.15 9.57 4.28
N GLY A 92 -5.02 9.21 3.67
CA GLY A 92 -4.90 7.98 2.90
C GLY A 92 -3.48 7.76 2.40
N MET A 93 -3.20 6.56 1.94
CA MET A 93 -1.94 6.19 1.29
C MET A 93 -2.14 5.06 0.29
N ASP A 94 -1.51 5.19 -0.88
CA ASP A 94 -1.40 4.13 -1.88
C ASP A 94 0.02 3.56 -1.86
N LEU A 95 0.12 2.25 -1.65
CA LEU A 95 1.36 1.54 -1.44
C LEU A 95 1.56 0.47 -2.52
N GLY A 96 2.75 0.38 -3.07
CA GLY A 96 3.18 -0.72 -3.94
C GLY A 96 3.82 -1.84 -3.12
N ILE A 97 3.58 -3.08 -3.54
CA ILE A 97 4.23 -4.28 -3.01
C ILE A 97 5.29 -4.71 -4.01
N TYR A 98 6.52 -4.77 -3.58
CA TYR A 98 7.68 -5.07 -4.44
C TYR A 98 8.34 -6.38 -4.04
N LEU A 99 8.62 -7.21 -5.03
CA LEU A 99 9.44 -8.42 -4.90
C LEU A 99 10.63 -8.29 -5.87
N ASN A 100 11.85 -8.33 -5.36
CA ASN A 100 13.07 -8.15 -6.16
C ASN A 100 12.98 -6.90 -7.07
N TYR A 101 12.57 -5.76 -6.50
CA TYR A 101 12.39 -4.46 -7.16
C TYR A 101 11.32 -4.41 -8.25
N LYS A 102 10.49 -5.44 -8.40
CA LYS A 102 9.35 -5.47 -9.33
C LYS A 102 8.05 -5.28 -8.58
N LEU A 103 7.17 -4.43 -9.08
CA LEU A 103 5.82 -4.26 -8.57
C LEU A 103 5.02 -5.54 -8.81
N ILE A 104 4.55 -6.16 -7.73
CA ILE A 104 3.73 -7.37 -7.78
C ILE A 104 2.33 -7.17 -7.21
N GLY A 105 2.05 -6.04 -6.61
CA GLY A 105 0.75 -5.77 -6.02
C GLY A 105 0.66 -4.38 -5.42
N LYS A 106 -0.49 -4.06 -4.90
CA LYS A 106 -0.75 -2.77 -4.25
C LYS A 106 -1.63 -2.91 -3.02
N ILE A 107 -1.49 -1.98 -2.10
CA ILE A 107 -2.38 -1.79 -0.95
C ILE A 107 -2.79 -0.32 -0.93
N LYS A 108 -4.08 -0.07 -0.77
CA LYS A 108 -4.61 1.26 -0.51
C LYS A 108 -5.15 1.31 0.91
N VAL A 109 -4.73 2.28 1.69
CA VAL A 109 -5.35 2.63 2.96
C VAL A 109 -6.05 3.98 2.75
N SER A 110 -7.34 4.02 2.98
CA SER A 110 -8.17 5.20 2.72
C SER A 110 -9.08 5.48 3.90
N SER A 111 -9.70 6.67 3.90
CA SER A 111 -10.60 7.08 4.97
C SER A 111 -9.97 6.94 6.35
N ILE A 112 -8.71 7.37 6.47
CA ILE A 112 -8.02 7.37 7.75
C ILE A 112 -8.69 8.39 8.66
N VAL A 113 -9.28 7.91 9.75
CA VAL A 113 -9.96 8.71 10.77
C VAL A 113 -9.21 8.58 12.08
N HIS A 114 -8.68 9.69 12.55
CA HIS A 114 -8.02 9.81 13.85
C HIS A 114 -9.02 10.07 14.99
N GLY A 115 -8.54 10.40 16.17
CA GLY A 115 -9.36 10.71 17.33
C GLY A 115 -9.98 9.47 17.94
N VAL A 116 -11.31 9.48 18.17
CA VAL A 116 -12.01 8.38 18.87
C VAL A 116 -12.13 7.12 18.00
N PHE A 117 -12.31 7.28 16.70
CA PHE A 117 -12.57 6.15 15.79
C PHE A 117 -11.31 5.35 15.46
N LYS A 118 -10.16 6.01 15.26
CA LYS A 118 -8.86 5.39 14.95
C LYS A 118 -8.98 4.22 13.96
N SER A 119 -9.62 4.47 12.83
CA SER A 119 -9.96 3.46 11.84
C SER A 119 -9.61 3.89 10.43
N ALA A 120 -9.42 2.91 9.54
CA ALA A 120 -9.26 3.13 8.12
C ALA A 120 -9.82 1.95 7.31
N ILE A 121 -10.00 2.17 6.01
CA ILE A 121 -10.39 1.15 5.05
C ILE A 121 -9.15 0.69 4.30
N ILE A 122 -8.96 -0.63 4.21
CA ILE A 122 -7.87 -1.25 3.44
C ILE A 122 -8.43 -1.99 2.23
N GLY A 123 -7.84 -1.74 1.07
CA GLY A 123 -8.07 -2.51 -0.16
C GLY A 123 -6.74 -2.96 -0.74
N TYR A 124 -6.70 -4.11 -1.41
CA TYR A 124 -5.46 -4.65 -1.96
C TYR A 124 -5.70 -5.50 -3.21
N SER A 125 -4.70 -5.54 -4.06
CA SER A 125 -4.66 -6.44 -5.21
C SER A 125 -3.24 -6.96 -5.45
N ILE A 126 -3.12 -8.14 -6.04
CA ILE A 126 -1.85 -8.77 -6.37
C ILE A 126 -1.88 -9.33 -7.78
N ASP A 127 -0.74 -9.27 -8.45
CA ASP A 127 -0.50 -9.90 -9.74
C ASP A 127 -0.90 -11.37 -9.70
N LYS A 128 -1.63 -11.83 -10.72
CA LYS A 128 -2.12 -13.20 -10.86
C LYS A 128 -1.03 -14.26 -10.67
N GLU A 129 0.17 -14.00 -11.22
CA GLU A 129 1.30 -14.93 -11.14
C GLU A 129 1.91 -15.04 -9.73
N HIS A 130 1.61 -14.08 -8.87
CA HIS A 130 2.14 -14.01 -7.50
C HIS A 130 1.15 -14.43 -6.42
N GLN A 131 -0.07 -14.84 -6.82
CA GLN A 131 -1.08 -15.35 -5.89
C GLN A 131 -0.67 -16.67 -5.23
N GLY A 132 -1.27 -16.99 -4.09
CA GLY A 132 -1.10 -18.27 -3.39
C GLY A 132 0.27 -18.49 -2.74
N ARG A 133 1.19 -17.50 -2.81
CA ARG A 133 2.56 -17.59 -2.28
C ARG A 133 2.75 -16.86 -0.94
N GLY A 134 1.68 -16.29 -0.39
CA GLY A 134 1.70 -15.59 0.90
C GLY A 134 2.28 -14.17 0.86
N TYR A 135 2.62 -13.61 -0.31
CA TYR A 135 3.16 -12.24 -0.42
C TYR A 135 2.17 -11.18 0.03
N MET A 136 0.89 -11.31 -0.37
CA MET A 136 -0.15 -10.38 0.06
C MET A 136 -0.36 -10.45 1.57
N LYS A 137 -0.40 -11.65 2.15
CA LYS A 137 -0.53 -11.82 3.61
C LYS A 137 0.61 -11.11 4.35
N GLU A 138 1.85 -11.30 3.89
CA GLU A 138 3.01 -10.61 4.47
C GLU A 138 2.86 -9.09 4.36
N ALA A 139 2.52 -8.57 3.18
CA ALA A 139 2.37 -7.14 2.94
C ALA A 139 1.24 -6.52 3.80
N VAL A 140 0.09 -7.18 3.91
CA VAL A 140 -1.04 -6.71 4.74
C VAL A 140 -0.64 -6.65 6.21
N LEU A 141 0.03 -7.69 6.74
CA LEU A 141 0.50 -7.70 8.13
C LEU A 141 1.52 -6.58 8.41
N LEU A 142 2.40 -6.28 7.45
CA LEU A 142 3.33 -5.16 7.56
C LEU A 142 2.60 -3.82 7.62
N VAL A 143 1.60 -3.62 6.75
CA VAL A 143 0.81 -2.38 6.72
C VAL A 143 -0.06 -2.27 7.97
N GLU A 144 -0.67 -3.36 8.44
CA GLU A 144 -1.44 -3.38 9.69
C GLU A 144 -0.57 -2.93 10.88
N LYS A 145 0.61 -3.54 11.00
CA LYS A 145 1.57 -3.16 12.05
C LYS A 145 1.98 -1.70 11.94
N TYR A 146 2.24 -1.20 10.73
CA TYR A 146 2.54 0.21 10.47
C TYR A 146 1.38 1.11 10.92
N CYS A 147 0.15 0.81 10.51
CA CYS A 147 -1.03 1.59 10.86
C CYS A 147 -1.24 1.65 12.38
N LYS A 148 -1.05 0.52 13.08
CA LYS A 148 -1.18 0.45 14.54
C LYS A 148 -0.10 1.25 15.25
N GLN A 149 1.17 1.11 14.85
CA GLN A 149 2.30 1.67 15.59
C GLN A 149 2.56 3.14 15.28
N TYR A 150 2.30 3.58 14.03
CA TYR A 150 2.68 4.91 13.58
C TYR A 150 1.50 5.84 13.30
N LEU A 151 0.35 5.28 12.96
CA LEU A 151 -0.87 6.06 12.73
C LEU A 151 -1.84 5.96 13.91
N ASP A 152 -1.51 5.16 14.93
CA ASP A 152 -2.34 4.91 16.12
C ASP A 152 -3.75 4.43 15.76
N LEU A 153 -3.87 3.63 14.69
CA LEU A 153 -5.14 3.05 14.25
C LEU A 153 -5.42 1.75 14.99
N HIS A 154 -6.67 1.58 15.41
CA HIS A 154 -7.13 0.38 16.13
C HIS A 154 -7.92 -0.58 15.24
N ARG A 155 -8.42 -0.08 14.10
CA ARG A 155 -9.29 -0.87 13.22
C ARG A 155 -8.95 -0.62 11.75
N LEU A 156 -8.72 -1.71 11.02
CA LEU A 156 -8.69 -1.72 9.57
C LEU A 156 -9.88 -2.54 9.07
N GLU A 157 -10.65 -1.97 8.16
CA GLU A 157 -11.81 -2.61 7.56
C GLU A 157 -11.54 -2.92 6.09
N ALA A 158 -11.88 -4.13 5.67
CA ALA A 158 -11.81 -4.54 4.28
C ALA A 158 -13.17 -5.04 3.81
N SER A 159 -13.63 -4.57 2.66
CA SER A 159 -14.79 -5.13 1.98
C SER A 159 -14.34 -6.17 0.97
N VAL A 160 -14.91 -7.37 1.05
CA VAL A 160 -14.58 -8.49 0.18
C VAL A 160 -15.86 -9.01 -0.48
N LEU A 161 -15.82 -9.27 -1.78
CA LEU A 161 -16.93 -9.92 -2.47
C LEU A 161 -17.19 -11.29 -1.87
N VAL A 162 -18.49 -11.68 -1.77
CA VAL A 162 -18.91 -12.93 -1.11
C VAL A 162 -18.22 -14.15 -1.70
N ASP A 163 -17.97 -14.16 -3.01
CA ASP A 163 -17.36 -15.27 -3.74
C ASP A 163 -15.83 -15.22 -3.79
N ASN A 164 -15.21 -14.16 -3.24
CA ASN A 164 -13.76 -14.02 -3.20
C ASN A 164 -13.16 -14.75 -1.98
N ASN A 165 -13.18 -16.08 -2.03
CA ASN A 165 -12.62 -16.91 -0.94
C ASN A 165 -11.11 -16.79 -0.74
N LYS A 166 -10.37 -16.24 -1.72
CA LYS A 166 -8.92 -16.04 -1.62
C LYS A 166 -8.56 -14.82 -0.76
N SER A 167 -9.49 -13.89 -0.57
CA SER A 167 -9.29 -12.68 0.24
C SER A 167 -9.91 -12.77 1.64
N LYS A 168 -10.60 -13.85 1.93
CA LYS A 168 -11.08 -14.22 3.26
C LYS A 168 -10.01 -15.00 4.01
#